data_6a7eaa30cccb9fbe269a85cd965e70b9
#
_entry.id   6a7eaa30cccb9fbe269a85cd965e70b9
#
_cell.length_a   1.000
_cell.length_b   1.000
_cell.length_c   1.000
_cell.angle_alpha   90.00
_cell.angle_beta   90.00
_cell.angle_gamma   90.00
#
_symmetry.space_group_name_H-M   'P 1'
#
loop_
_entity.id
_entity.type
_entity.pdbx_description
1 polymer ?
#
loop_
_entity_poly.entity_id
_entity_poly.type
_entity_poly.pdbx_seq_one_letter_code
_entity_poly.pdbx_strand_id
1 'polypeptide(L)'
;MKSFFDKTFQTPLWFKEKGFNEKVSRRSFLKSAAGASAIGLSSGMALPAFSLTSKDKNTLAELTKTDPWLTLDATLTHLLPESPSSTLSHPDRGPSAKDINALAYLHQVMKVQPISVDEKEFIINGVGWLNGFAQSEQGKPFVQLSFQEKEDILRIISNSNAGENWLTTLLAYLFEAMLAPSAYGGNPNGIGWQWLEHQAGFPLPKVGQRYFELPPRGRTKNEIAIREINTTKSNNSLVNLSPVNNPSVKRTNKA
;
A
#
# COMPACT_ATOMS: atom_id res chain seq x y z
N MET A 1 -0.78 27.58 6.19
CA MET A 1 -0.81 26.48 5.20
C MET A 1 0.12 25.39 5.72
N LYS A 2 -0.34 24.17 5.92
CA LYS A 2 0.56 23.08 6.39
C LYS A 2 1.61 22.83 5.29
N SER A 3 2.84 22.55 5.69
CA SER A 3 3.98 22.26 4.80
C SER A 3 4.78 21.11 5.36
N PHE A 4 5.75 20.59 4.63
CA PHE A 4 6.67 19.57 5.16
C PHE A 4 7.43 20.04 6.41
N PHE A 5 7.60 21.33 6.61
CA PHE A 5 8.37 21.91 7.73
C PHE A 5 7.49 22.40 8.87
N ASP A 6 6.22 21.98 8.91
CA ASP A 6 5.32 22.30 10.02
C ASP A 6 5.78 21.57 11.30
N LYS A 7 6.27 22.33 12.27
CA LYS A 7 6.77 21.80 13.55
C LYS A 7 5.68 21.14 14.41
N THR A 8 4.42 21.39 14.10
CA THR A 8 3.27 20.79 14.79
C THR A 8 2.83 19.48 14.15
N PHE A 9 3.48 19.06 13.04
CA PHE A 9 3.15 17.82 12.37
C PHE A 9 3.39 16.62 13.29
N GLN A 10 2.38 15.80 13.41
CA GLN A 10 2.47 14.52 14.12
C GLN A 10 2.34 13.38 13.12
N THR A 11 3.20 12.38 13.24
CA THR A 11 3.13 11.18 12.43
C THR A 11 1.76 10.53 12.57
N PRO A 12 1.01 10.34 11.49
CA PRO A 12 -0.33 9.76 11.52
C PRO A 12 -0.36 8.34 12.11
N LEU A 13 -1.48 7.98 12.74
CA LEU A 13 -1.63 6.64 13.34
C LEU A 13 -1.53 5.53 12.29
N TRP A 14 -2.17 5.70 11.14
CA TRP A 14 -2.10 4.73 10.03
C TRP A 14 -0.67 4.45 9.55
N PHE A 15 0.21 5.47 9.60
CA PHE A 15 1.62 5.33 9.25
C PHE A 15 2.35 4.45 10.27
N LYS A 16 2.05 4.62 11.57
CA LYS A 16 2.61 3.80 12.64
C LYS A 16 2.12 2.36 12.57
N GLU A 17 0.84 2.16 12.28
CA GLU A 17 0.22 0.84 12.17
C GLU A 17 0.75 0.03 10.99
N LYS A 18 1.13 0.68 9.90
CA LYS A 18 1.81 0.04 8.75
C LYS A 18 3.26 -0.40 9.04
N GLY A 19 3.77 -0.14 10.24
CA GLY A 19 5.14 -0.53 10.63
C GLY A 19 6.24 0.36 10.01
N PHE A 20 5.89 1.51 9.45
CA PHE A 20 6.85 2.44 8.85
C PHE A 20 7.72 3.17 9.87
N ASN A 21 7.55 2.91 11.17
CA ASN A 21 8.33 3.54 12.24
C ASN A 21 9.80 3.11 12.30
N GLU A 22 10.13 1.94 11.79
CA GLU A 22 11.51 1.53 11.66
C GLU A 22 12.09 2.15 10.40
N LYS A 23 13.22 2.84 10.52
CA LYS A 23 13.95 3.39 9.37
C LYS A 23 14.27 2.26 8.40
N VAL A 24 13.34 2.00 7.50
CA VAL A 24 13.51 1.05 6.41
C VAL A 24 14.47 1.69 5.42
N SER A 25 15.76 1.55 5.69
CA SER A 25 16.75 1.89 4.69
C SER A 25 16.54 0.96 3.49
N ARG A 26 16.67 1.49 2.26
CA ARG A 26 16.68 0.69 1.02
C ARG A 26 17.53 -0.58 1.17
N ARG A 27 18.64 -0.47 1.89
CA ARG A 27 19.59 -1.56 2.18
C ARG A 27 19.04 -2.61 3.15
N SER A 28 18.23 -2.21 4.14
CA SER A 28 17.59 -3.14 5.07
C SER A 28 16.48 -3.93 4.39
N PHE A 29 15.69 -3.26 3.55
CA PHE A 29 14.63 -3.91 2.77
C PHE A 29 15.20 -4.93 1.78
N LEU A 30 16.22 -4.56 1.01
CA LEU A 30 16.88 -5.48 0.07
C LEU A 30 17.54 -6.66 0.77
N LYS A 31 18.11 -6.47 1.97
CA LYS A 31 18.66 -7.57 2.78
C LYS A 31 17.58 -8.53 3.28
N SER A 32 16.40 -8.01 3.65
CA SER A 32 15.27 -8.84 4.07
C SER A 32 14.68 -9.64 2.90
N ALA A 33 14.62 -9.04 1.71
CA ALA A 33 14.17 -9.71 0.49
C ALA A 33 15.17 -10.77 0.00
N ALA A 34 16.49 -10.52 0.11
CA ALA A 34 17.53 -11.47 -0.28
C ALA A 34 17.62 -12.70 0.64
N GLY A 35 17.16 -12.60 1.88
CA GLY A 35 17.15 -13.73 2.82
C GLY A 35 16.08 -14.79 2.55
N ALA A 36 15.11 -14.52 1.68
CA ALA A 36 14.01 -15.43 1.36
C ALA A 36 14.25 -16.27 0.07
N SER A 37 15.38 -16.09 -0.62
CA SER A 37 15.57 -16.58 -2.01
C SER A 37 16.19 -17.97 -2.14
N ALA A 38 16.24 -18.79 -1.11
CA ALA A 38 16.90 -20.09 -1.17
C ALA A 38 15.92 -21.27 -1.16
N ILE A 39 15.01 -21.37 -2.16
CA ILE A 39 14.39 -22.67 -2.50
C ILE A 39 13.93 -22.65 -4.00
N GLY A 40 14.63 -23.42 -4.81
CA GLY A 40 14.07 -24.26 -5.89
C GLY A 40 13.72 -23.61 -7.22
N LEU A 41 14.70 -23.67 -8.13
CA LEU A 41 14.49 -23.63 -9.58
C LEU A 41 13.72 -24.87 -10.03
N SER A 42 12.54 -24.73 -10.63
CA SER A 42 12.14 -25.53 -11.81
C SER A 42 10.77 -25.12 -12.36
N SER A 43 10.69 -25.18 -13.67
CA SER A 43 9.55 -25.15 -14.59
C SER A 43 8.99 -23.76 -14.94
N GLY A 44 9.36 -23.34 -16.17
CA GLY A 44 8.76 -22.21 -16.89
C GLY A 44 7.28 -22.46 -17.18
N MET A 45 6.42 -21.86 -16.41
CA MET A 45 5.03 -21.64 -16.77
C MET A 45 4.90 -20.18 -17.23
N ALA A 46 4.51 -20.01 -18.48
CA ALA A 46 4.15 -18.71 -19.02
C ALA A 46 3.03 -18.10 -18.15
N LEU A 47 3.36 -17.04 -17.42
CA LEU A 47 2.38 -16.27 -16.67
C LEU A 47 1.40 -15.61 -17.66
N PRO A 48 0.09 -15.63 -17.42
CA PRO A 48 -0.84 -14.89 -18.25
C PRO A 48 -0.47 -13.42 -18.22
N ALA A 49 -0.16 -12.84 -19.39
CA ALA A 49 0.21 -11.45 -19.55
C ALA A 49 -0.99 -10.56 -19.20
N PHE A 50 -0.98 -10.01 -17.99
CA PHE A 50 -1.90 -8.96 -17.60
C PHE A 50 -1.29 -7.62 -18.00
N SER A 51 -1.61 -7.14 -19.20
CA SER A 51 -1.35 -5.75 -19.58
C SER A 51 -2.56 -4.88 -19.20
N LEU A 52 -2.29 -3.64 -18.77
CA LEU A 52 -3.33 -2.63 -18.65
C LEU A 52 -4.13 -2.57 -19.96
N THR A 53 -5.44 -2.49 -19.86
CA THR A 53 -6.27 -2.34 -21.06
C THR A 53 -5.94 -1.02 -21.74
N SER A 54 -6.21 -0.90 -23.06
CA SER A 54 -6.00 0.36 -23.78
C SER A 54 -6.76 1.53 -23.14
N LYS A 55 -7.92 1.26 -22.55
CA LYS A 55 -8.72 2.24 -21.80
C LYS A 55 -7.99 2.71 -20.54
N ASP A 56 -7.38 1.81 -19.79
CA ASP A 56 -6.64 2.17 -18.56
C ASP A 56 -5.39 2.97 -18.86
N LYS A 57 -4.68 2.64 -19.96
CA LYS A 57 -3.52 3.39 -20.43
C LYS A 57 -3.90 4.81 -20.86
N ASN A 58 -5.00 4.98 -21.60
CA ASN A 58 -5.50 6.29 -21.98
C ASN A 58 -5.93 7.11 -20.76
N THR A 59 -6.62 6.49 -19.81
CA THR A 59 -7.00 7.16 -18.55
C THR A 59 -5.78 7.62 -17.77
N LEU A 60 -4.74 6.78 -17.68
CA LEU A 60 -3.50 7.13 -16.98
C LEU A 60 -2.75 8.27 -17.68
N ALA A 61 -2.67 8.24 -19.02
CA ALA A 61 -2.07 9.30 -19.81
C ALA A 61 -2.80 10.65 -19.67
N GLU A 62 -4.12 10.63 -19.51
CA GLU A 62 -4.88 11.85 -19.21
C GLU A 62 -4.64 12.35 -17.78
N LEU A 63 -4.57 11.45 -16.80
CA LEU A 63 -4.31 11.82 -15.41
C LEU A 63 -2.97 12.50 -15.22
N THR A 64 -1.93 12.06 -15.94
CA THR A 64 -0.57 12.65 -15.85
C THR A 64 -0.44 14.04 -16.46
N LYS A 65 -1.51 14.60 -17.04
CA LYS A 65 -1.49 15.97 -17.55
C LYS A 65 -1.70 17.03 -16.46
N THR A 66 -2.23 16.64 -15.32
CA THR A 66 -2.57 17.57 -14.24
C THR A 66 -2.16 17.01 -12.87
N ASP A 67 -1.96 17.92 -11.91
CA ASP A 67 -1.75 17.54 -10.52
C ASP A 67 -3.06 16.98 -9.89
N PRO A 68 -2.93 16.09 -8.91
CA PRO A 68 -1.70 15.64 -8.25
C PRO A 68 -0.88 14.57 -9.01
N TRP A 69 -1.44 13.98 -10.07
CA TRP A 69 -0.86 12.81 -10.74
C TRP A 69 0.40 13.14 -11.54
N LEU A 70 0.47 14.33 -12.12
CA LEU A 70 1.66 14.79 -12.82
C LEU A 70 2.90 14.84 -11.91
N THR A 71 2.75 15.45 -10.72
CA THR A 71 3.85 15.54 -9.75
C THR A 71 4.14 14.19 -9.09
N LEU A 72 3.13 13.35 -8.83
CA LEU A 72 3.34 11.99 -8.32
C LEU A 72 4.12 11.14 -9.31
N ASP A 73 3.78 11.18 -10.61
CA ASP A 73 4.53 10.45 -11.65
C ASP A 73 5.99 10.89 -11.71
N ALA A 74 6.23 12.20 -11.71
CA ALA A 74 7.58 12.77 -11.70
C ALA A 74 8.36 12.35 -10.44
N THR A 75 7.71 12.30 -9.28
CA THR A 75 8.34 11.89 -8.02
C THR A 75 8.66 10.39 -8.01
N LEU A 76 7.70 9.54 -8.38
CA LEU A 76 7.92 8.08 -8.46
C LEU A 76 9.03 7.74 -9.47
N THR A 77 9.03 8.39 -10.63
CA THR A 77 10.09 8.22 -11.66
C THR A 77 11.45 8.69 -11.15
N HIS A 78 11.50 9.73 -10.33
CA HIS A 78 12.76 10.21 -9.74
C HIS A 78 13.26 9.25 -8.64
N LEU A 79 12.34 8.69 -7.81
CA LEU A 79 12.69 7.74 -6.74
C LEU A 79 13.17 6.38 -7.29
N LEU A 80 12.65 5.96 -8.43
CA LEU A 80 13.05 4.73 -9.12
C LEU A 80 13.24 5.02 -10.61
N PRO A 81 14.37 5.64 -10.98
CA PRO A 81 14.64 6.11 -12.33
C PRO A 81 14.95 4.97 -13.30
N GLU A 82 14.80 5.27 -14.59
CA GLU A 82 15.30 4.41 -15.65
C GLU A 82 16.83 4.34 -15.57
N SER A 83 17.39 3.14 -15.72
CA SER A 83 18.84 2.98 -15.81
C SER A 83 19.34 3.55 -17.14
N PRO A 84 20.51 4.23 -17.17
CA PRO A 84 21.09 4.79 -18.39
C PRO A 84 21.39 3.74 -19.48
N SER A 85 21.60 2.50 -19.11
CA SER A 85 21.81 1.42 -20.10
C SER A 85 20.46 0.91 -20.59
N SER A 86 20.13 1.27 -21.81
CA SER A 86 18.82 1.18 -22.45
C SER A 86 18.34 -0.23 -22.84
N THR A 87 18.96 -1.29 -22.36
CA THR A 87 18.55 -2.65 -22.69
C THR A 87 18.06 -3.39 -21.47
N LEU A 88 16.77 -3.78 -21.48
CA LEU A 88 16.14 -4.71 -20.54
C LEU A 88 16.89 -6.05 -20.37
N SER A 89 17.86 -6.31 -21.24
CA SER A 89 18.68 -7.51 -21.26
C SER A 89 19.92 -7.47 -20.36
N HIS A 90 20.17 -6.38 -19.62
CA HIS A 90 21.29 -6.34 -18.66
C HIS A 90 20.86 -6.94 -17.34
N PRO A 91 21.47 -8.05 -16.87
CA PRO A 91 21.03 -8.79 -15.67
C PRO A 91 21.09 -7.93 -14.39
N ASP A 92 21.91 -6.89 -14.37
CA ASP A 92 22.08 -6.01 -13.20
C ASP A 92 21.11 -4.81 -13.16
N ARG A 93 20.25 -4.67 -14.19
CA ARG A 93 19.30 -3.55 -14.27
C ARG A 93 18.00 -3.90 -13.54
N GLY A 94 17.75 -3.20 -12.43
CA GLY A 94 16.43 -3.19 -11.82
C GLY A 94 15.37 -2.49 -12.67
N PRO A 95 14.10 -2.86 -12.57
CA PRO A 95 13.01 -2.18 -13.26
C PRO A 95 12.82 -0.76 -12.72
N SER A 96 12.48 0.17 -13.60
CA SER A 96 12.11 1.54 -13.24
C SER A 96 10.67 1.65 -12.72
N ALA A 97 10.30 2.83 -12.19
CA ALA A 97 8.91 3.11 -11.78
C ALA A 97 7.92 2.93 -12.94
N LYS A 98 8.33 3.23 -14.17
CA LYS A 98 7.51 3.02 -15.37
C LYS A 98 7.39 1.54 -15.74
N ASP A 99 8.50 0.80 -15.64
CA ASP A 99 8.50 -0.64 -15.95
C ASP A 99 7.55 -1.42 -15.03
N ILE A 100 7.49 -1.04 -13.75
CA ILE A 100 6.59 -1.67 -12.77
C ILE A 100 5.18 -1.08 -12.75
N ASN A 101 4.86 -0.10 -13.60
CA ASN A 101 3.59 0.64 -13.59
C ASN A 101 3.25 1.26 -12.22
N ALA A 102 4.23 1.87 -11.55
CA ALA A 102 4.09 2.38 -10.18
C ALA A 102 2.93 3.38 -10.03
N LEU A 103 2.76 4.30 -10.98
CA LEU A 103 1.65 5.26 -10.96
C LEU A 103 0.30 4.59 -11.11
N ALA A 104 0.18 3.59 -11.98
CA ALA A 104 -1.07 2.83 -12.14
C ALA A 104 -1.43 2.08 -10.86
N TYR A 105 -0.44 1.50 -10.19
CA TYR A 105 -0.61 0.86 -8.90
C TYR A 105 -1.11 1.85 -7.85
N LEU A 106 -0.41 2.98 -7.67
CA LEU A 106 -0.80 4.02 -6.72
C LEU A 106 -2.21 4.56 -7.00
N HIS A 107 -2.57 4.76 -8.27
CA HIS A 107 -3.91 5.16 -8.66
C HIS A 107 -4.97 4.12 -8.25
N GLN A 108 -4.70 2.83 -8.46
CA GLN A 108 -5.58 1.76 -8.01
C GLN A 108 -5.71 1.71 -6.48
N VAL A 109 -4.60 1.88 -5.74
CA VAL A 109 -4.61 1.98 -4.28
C VAL A 109 -5.53 3.12 -3.83
N MET A 110 -5.33 4.31 -4.36
CA MET A 110 -6.09 5.49 -3.94
C MET A 110 -7.57 5.44 -4.33
N LYS A 111 -7.91 4.75 -5.42
CA LYS A 111 -9.26 4.76 -5.99
C LYS A 111 -10.11 3.58 -5.55
N VAL A 112 -9.53 2.41 -5.42
CA VAL A 112 -10.25 1.13 -5.29
C VAL A 112 -9.93 0.40 -3.99
N GLN A 113 -8.67 0.46 -3.52
CA GLN A 113 -8.29 -0.26 -2.31
C GLN A 113 -8.80 0.45 -1.04
N PRO A 114 -9.09 -0.32 0.03
CA PRO A 114 -9.62 0.22 1.29
C PRO A 114 -8.50 0.83 2.16
N ILE A 115 -7.86 1.89 1.67
CA ILE A 115 -6.93 2.69 2.49
C ILE A 115 -7.69 3.82 3.20
N SER A 116 -7.12 4.34 4.30
CA SER A 116 -7.76 5.41 5.07
C SER A 116 -7.87 6.70 4.26
N VAL A 117 -8.89 7.50 4.55
CA VAL A 117 -9.08 8.82 3.93
C VAL A 117 -7.88 9.72 4.25
N ASP A 118 -7.43 9.70 5.50
CA ASP A 118 -6.30 10.50 5.97
C ASP A 118 -5.01 10.19 5.20
N GLU A 119 -4.81 8.93 4.81
CA GLU A 119 -3.65 8.52 4.01
C GLU A 119 -3.73 9.08 2.58
N LYS A 120 -4.92 9.00 1.97
CA LYS A 120 -5.16 9.60 0.64
C LYS A 120 -4.91 11.10 0.66
N GLU A 121 -5.46 11.78 1.65
CA GLU A 121 -5.28 13.22 1.82
C GLU A 121 -3.81 13.58 2.08
N PHE A 122 -3.09 12.78 2.85
CA PHE A 122 -1.68 13.01 3.11
C PHE A 122 -0.85 12.90 1.84
N ILE A 123 -1.09 11.90 0.99
CA ILE A 123 -0.41 11.76 -0.30
C ILE A 123 -0.68 12.99 -1.19
N ILE A 124 -1.93 13.42 -1.30
CA ILE A 124 -2.31 14.56 -2.13
C ILE A 124 -1.76 15.88 -1.58
N ASN A 125 -1.87 16.11 -0.27
CA ASN A 125 -1.35 17.30 0.38
C ASN A 125 0.16 17.43 0.20
N GLY A 126 0.88 16.30 0.26
CA GLY A 126 2.32 16.25 0.02
C GLY A 126 2.72 16.75 -1.37
N VAL A 127 1.89 16.52 -2.40
CA VAL A 127 2.11 17.09 -3.74
C VAL A 127 2.05 18.61 -3.69
N GLY A 128 1.04 19.18 -3.03
CA GLY A 128 0.92 20.63 -2.87
C GLY A 128 2.10 21.23 -2.10
N TRP A 129 2.55 20.54 -1.03
CA TRP A 129 3.71 20.99 -0.24
C TRP A 129 5.02 20.91 -1.06
N LEU A 130 5.18 19.83 -1.87
CA LEU A 130 6.36 19.65 -2.73
C LEU A 130 6.44 20.76 -3.78
N ASN A 131 5.34 21.01 -4.51
CA ASN A 131 5.30 22.08 -5.51
C ASN A 131 5.47 23.47 -4.88
N GLY A 132 4.85 23.73 -3.72
CA GLY A 132 5.03 24.98 -2.99
C GLY A 132 6.47 25.20 -2.55
N PHE A 133 7.15 24.17 -2.07
CA PHE A 133 8.55 24.23 -1.67
C PHE A 133 9.47 24.38 -2.88
N ALA A 134 9.27 23.60 -3.94
CA ALA A 134 10.02 23.73 -5.20
C ALA A 134 9.89 25.14 -5.80
N GLN A 135 8.69 25.70 -5.77
CA GLN A 135 8.45 27.08 -6.24
C GLN A 135 9.18 28.12 -5.39
N SER A 136 9.26 27.93 -4.06
CA SER A 136 9.98 28.86 -3.18
C SER A 136 11.50 28.78 -3.33
N GLU A 137 12.05 27.59 -3.54
CA GLU A 137 13.51 27.39 -3.62
C GLU A 137 14.08 27.60 -5.02
N GLN A 138 13.34 27.20 -6.06
CA GLN A 138 13.82 27.12 -7.43
C GLN A 138 13.01 28.00 -8.42
N GLY A 139 11.95 28.66 -7.96
CA GLY A 139 11.08 29.49 -8.81
C GLY A 139 10.27 28.72 -9.85
N LYS A 140 10.19 27.38 -9.74
CA LYS A 140 9.53 26.50 -10.70
C LYS A 140 8.80 25.36 -9.95
N PRO A 141 7.69 24.82 -10.50
CA PRO A 141 7.07 23.62 -9.95
C PRO A 141 7.99 22.41 -10.08
N PHE A 142 7.85 21.44 -9.18
CA PHE A 142 8.74 20.27 -9.09
C PHE A 142 8.96 19.54 -10.41
N VAL A 143 7.91 19.40 -11.23
CA VAL A 143 7.99 18.69 -12.51
C VAL A 143 8.94 19.33 -13.52
N GLN A 144 9.14 20.64 -13.45
CA GLN A 144 10.00 21.42 -14.36
C GLN A 144 11.46 21.47 -13.90
N LEU A 145 11.77 20.94 -12.72
CA LEU A 145 13.12 20.89 -12.20
C LEU A 145 13.97 19.87 -12.96
N SER A 146 15.27 20.14 -13.08
CA SER A 146 16.26 19.18 -13.55
C SER A 146 16.36 17.99 -12.58
N PHE A 147 17.04 16.94 -12.99
CA PHE A 147 17.25 15.77 -12.13
C PHE A 147 17.94 16.14 -10.81
N GLN A 148 19.00 16.96 -10.88
CA GLN A 148 19.74 17.37 -9.69
C GLN A 148 18.91 18.28 -8.78
N GLU A 149 18.19 19.25 -9.32
CA GLU A 149 17.30 20.11 -8.53
C GLU A 149 16.21 19.30 -7.82
N LYS A 150 15.63 18.29 -8.49
CA LYS A 150 14.66 17.35 -7.87
C LYS A 150 15.28 16.57 -6.72
N GLU A 151 16.50 16.05 -6.92
CA GLU A 151 17.24 15.33 -5.89
C GLU A 151 17.49 16.21 -4.67
N ASP A 152 17.92 17.45 -4.89
CA ASP A 152 18.21 18.41 -3.81
C ASP A 152 16.93 18.75 -3.01
N ILE A 153 15.82 19.03 -3.70
CA ILE A 153 14.51 19.27 -3.06
C ILE A 153 14.07 18.05 -2.23
N LEU A 154 14.15 16.85 -2.79
CA LEU A 154 13.73 15.63 -2.06
C LEU A 154 14.61 15.34 -0.86
N ARG A 155 15.93 15.61 -0.96
CA ARG A 155 16.85 15.50 0.18
C ARG A 155 16.52 16.50 1.29
N ILE A 156 16.18 17.73 0.94
CA ILE A 156 15.83 18.74 1.95
C ILE A 156 14.55 18.35 2.68
N ILE A 157 13.49 17.97 1.96
CA ILE A 157 12.23 17.59 2.61
C ILE A 157 12.35 16.31 3.43
N SER A 158 13.24 15.37 3.05
CA SER A 158 13.48 14.13 3.81
C SER A 158 14.05 14.37 5.21
N ASN A 159 14.58 15.56 5.50
CA ASN A 159 15.05 15.93 6.83
C ASN A 159 13.91 16.38 7.76
N SER A 160 12.71 16.52 7.26
CA SER A 160 11.52 16.84 8.07
C SER A 160 10.67 15.59 8.32
N ASN A 161 10.02 15.51 9.47
CA ASN A 161 9.17 14.36 9.79
C ASN A 161 8.04 14.14 8.77
N ALA A 162 7.41 15.21 8.30
CA ALA A 162 6.33 15.10 7.32
C ALA A 162 6.86 14.67 5.94
N GLY A 163 8.01 15.20 5.53
CA GLY A 163 8.64 14.84 4.26
C GLY A 163 9.20 13.42 4.27
N GLU A 164 9.88 13.00 5.36
CA GLU A 164 10.34 11.61 5.53
C GLU A 164 9.15 10.63 5.45
N ASN A 165 8.06 10.92 6.17
CA ASN A 165 6.87 10.07 6.16
C ASN A 165 6.23 10.01 4.78
N TRP A 166 6.15 11.14 4.07
CA TRP A 166 5.58 11.19 2.72
C TRP A 166 6.41 10.39 1.71
N LEU A 167 7.72 10.59 1.70
CA LEU A 167 8.63 9.84 0.84
C LEU A 167 8.64 8.34 1.17
N THR A 168 8.61 7.99 2.46
CA THR A 168 8.52 6.59 2.89
C THR A 168 7.22 5.95 2.42
N THR A 169 6.10 6.68 2.46
CA THR A 169 4.81 6.19 1.94
C THR A 169 4.89 5.93 0.43
N LEU A 170 5.46 6.85 -0.35
CA LEU A 170 5.63 6.65 -1.79
C LEU A 170 6.58 5.50 -2.12
N LEU A 171 7.69 5.37 -1.37
CA LEU A 171 8.62 4.24 -1.51
C LEU A 171 7.95 2.90 -1.19
N ALA A 172 7.11 2.85 -0.15
CA ALA A 172 6.35 1.64 0.18
C ALA A 172 5.44 1.24 -0.99
N TYR A 173 4.71 2.19 -1.58
CA TYR A 173 3.88 1.90 -2.75
C TYR A 173 4.67 1.54 -4.01
N LEU A 174 5.89 2.05 -4.18
CA LEU A 174 6.80 1.58 -5.24
C LEU A 174 7.18 0.11 -5.05
N PHE A 175 7.51 -0.30 -3.82
CA PHE A 175 7.83 -1.70 -3.53
C PHE A 175 6.61 -2.60 -3.64
N GLU A 176 5.46 -2.14 -3.17
CA GLU A 176 4.20 -2.87 -3.37
C GLU A 176 3.89 -3.03 -4.86
N ALA A 177 4.06 -1.98 -5.67
CA ALA A 177 3.88 -2.05 -7.12
C ALA A 177 4.81 -3.06 -7.79
N MET A 178 6.04 -3.20 -7.29
CA MET A 178 7.04 -4.16 -7.78
C MET A 178 6.72 -5.60 -7.40
N LEU A 179 6.08 -5.83 -6.25
CA LEU A 179 5.85 -7.16 -5.68
C LEU A 179 4.40 -7.65 -5.83
N ALA A 180 3.45 -6.74 -6.06
CA ALA A 180 2.05 -7.10 -6.18
C ALA A 180 1.76 -7.91 -7.46
N PRO A 181 0.78 -8.81 -7.42
CA PRO A 181 0.24 -9.40 -8.64
C PRO A 181 -0.31 -8.34 -9.59
N SER A 182 -0.13 -8.55 -10.89
CA SER A 182 -0.52 -7.57 -11.95
C SER A 182 -1.99 -7.15 -11.89
N ALA A 183 -2.87 -7.95 -11.29
CA ALA A 183 -4.27 -7.62 -11.07
C ALA A 183 -4.49 -6.36 -10.21
N TYR A 184 -3.47 -5.94 -9.45
CA TYR A 184 -3.49 -4.71 -8.64
C TYR A 184 -2.97 -3.47 -9.39
N GLY A 185 -2.62 -3.60 -10.66
CA GLY A 185 -2.18 -2.51 -11.52
C GLY A 185 -0.67 -2.34 -11.65
N GLY A 186 0.13 -2.92 -10.75
CA GLY A 186 1.59 -2.92 -10.77
C GLY A 186 2.18 -4.20 -11.38
N ASN A 187 3.52 -4.28 -11.42
CA ASN A 187 4.30 -5.46 -11.75
C ASN A 187 3.83 -6.20 -13.03
N PRO A 188 3.76 -5.52 -14.20
CA PRO A 188 3.29 -6.13 -15.43
C PRO A 188 4.17 -7.32 -15.78
N ASN A 189 3.56 -8.43 -16.15
CA ASN A 189 4.26 -9.69 -16.48
C ASN A 189 5.19 -10.23 -15.38
N GLY A 190 5.05 -9.74 -14.14
CA GLY A 190 5.93 -10.14 -13.05
C GLY A 190 7.37 -9.64 -13.16
N ILE A 191 7.60 -8.49 -13.83
CA ILE A 191 8.94 -7.95 -14.06
C ILE A 191 9.73 -7.73 -12.77
N GLY A 192 9.08 -7.28 -11.70
CA GLY A 192 9.70 -7.13 -10.39
C GLY A 192 10.08 -8.49 -9.78
N TRP A 193 9.24 -9.49 -9.94
CA TRP A 193 9.53 -10.85 -9.48
C TRP A 193 10.70 -11.47 -10.25
N GLN A 194 10.74 -11.27 -11.57
CA GLN A 194 11.84 -11.75 -12.41
C GLN A 194 13.17 -11.14 -11.99
N TRP A 195 13.17 -9.83 -11.73
CA TRP A 195 14.37 -9.13 -11.28
C TRP A 195 14.86 -9.58 -9.90
N LEU A 196 13.91 -9.88 -8.98
CA LEU A 196 14.21 -10.36 -7.63
C LEU A 196 14.41 -11.89 -7.57
N GLU A 197 14.34 -12.59 -8.70
CA GLU A 197 14.35 -14.06 -8.75
C GLU A 197 13.30 -14.68 -7.83
N HIS A 198 12.15 -13.99 -7.66
CA HIS A 198 11.06 -14.40 -6.78
C HIS A 198 10.02 -15.21 -7.52
N GLN A 199 9.70 -16.37 -6.98
CA GLN A 199 8.59 -17.20 -7.47
C GLN A 199 7.31 -16.83 -6.72
N ALA A 200 6.36 -16.26 -7.45
CA ALA A 200 5.06 -15.91 -6.88
C ALA A 200 4.26 -17.17 -6.48
N GLY A 201 3.44 -17.02 -5.43
CA GLY A 201 2.50 -18.06 -5.01
C GLY A 201 1.42 -18.33 -6.05
N PHE A 202 0.78 -19.50 -5.98
CA PHE A 202 -0.24 -19.93 -6.92
C PHE A 202 -1.54 -20.35 -6.19
N PRO A 203 -2.75 -20.08 -6.72
CA PRO A 203 -3.05 -19.31 -7.94
C PRO A 203 -2.89 -17.79 -7.72
N LEU A 204 -2.50 -17.08 -8.79
CA LEU A 204 -2.45 -15.62 -8.76
C LEU A 204 -3.86 -15.02 -8.77
N PRO A 205 -4.12 -13.98 -7.97
CA PRO A 205 -5.42 -13.31 -7.96
C PRO A 205 -5.70 -12.64 -9.29
N LYS A 206 -6.97 -12.62 -9.68
CA LYS A 206 -7.49 -11.88 -10.84
C LYS A 206 -8.33 -10.70 -10.36
N VAL A 207 -8.66 -9.78 -11.26
CA VAL A 207 -9.68 -8.75 -10.99
C VAL A 207 -10.99 -9.46 -10.61
N GLY A 208 -11.65 -9.01 -9.54
CA GLY A 208 -12.79 -9.68 -8.91
C GLY A 208 -12.40 -10.73 -7.86
N GLN A 209 -11.11 -11.03 -7.69
CA GLN A 209 -10.57 -11.98 -6.71
C GLN A 209 -9.43 -11.38 -5.87
N ARG A 210 -9.29 -10.04 -5.86
CA ARG A 210 -8.31 -9.34 -5.04
C ARG A 210 -8.72 -9.41 -3.56
N TYR A 211 -7.78 -9.28 -2.63
CA TYR A 211 -8.02 -9.52 -1.20
C TYR A 211 -9.21 -8.73 -0.63
N PHE A 212 -9.44 -7.51 -1.10
CA PHE A 212 -10.53 -6.64 -0.66
C PHE A 212 -11.86 -6.91 -1.39
N GLU A 213 -11.85 -7.72 -2.45
CA GLU A 213 -13.05 -8.15 -3.19
C GLU A 213 -13.59 -9.49 -2.68
N LEU A 214 -12.77 -10.23 -1.94
CA LEU A 214 -13.15 -11.53 -1.40
C LEU A 214 -13.94 -11.36 -0.09
N PRO A 215 -14.89 -12.29 0.20
CA PRO A 215 -15.55 -12.30 1.50
C PRO A 215 -14.52 -12.52 2.62
N PRO A 216 -14.76 -12.00 3.84
CA PRO A 216 -13.90 -12.23 4.98
C PRO A 216 -13.62 -13.72 5.19
N ARG A 217 -12.34 -14.08 5.41
CA ARG A 217 -11.96 -15.48 5.67
C ARG A 217 -12.73 -16.04 6.86
N GLY A 218 -13.21 -17.27 6.73
CA GLY A 218 -13.90 -18.00 7.81
C GLY A 218 -15.39 -17.73 7.92
N ARG A 219 -16.01 -17.05 6.96
CA ARG A 219 -17.46 -16.87 6.90
C ARG A 219 -18.03 -17.37 5.59
N THR A 220 -18.14 -18.68 5.44
CA THR A 220 -19.09 -19.21 4.46
C THR A 220 -20.50 -18.84 4.93
N LYS A 221 -21.45 -18.65 3.99
CA LYS A 221 -22.87 -18.38 4.35
C LYS A 221 -23.40 -19.40 5.35
N ASN A 222 -22.93 -20.64 5.30
CA ASN A 222 -23.30 -21.70 6.24
C ASN A 222 -22.73 -21.47 7.65
N GLU A 223 -21.50 -20.94 7.79
CA GLU A 223 -20.92 -20.64 9.11
C GLU A 223 -21.57 -19.43 9.78
N ILE A 224 -22.00 -18.44 8.98
CA ILE A 224 -22.80 -17.32 9.48
C ILE A 224 -24.16 -17.83 9.99
N ALA A 225 -24.84 -18.67 9.22
CA ALA A 225 -26.12 -19.27 9.62
C ALA A 225 -25.98 -20.15 10.87
N ILE A 226 -24.91 -20.94 10.99
CA ILE A 226 -24.64 -21.78 12.19
C ILE A 226 -24.33 -20.90 13.41
N ARG A 227 -23.62 -19.81 13.29
CA ARG A 227 -23.36 -18.87 14.39
C ARG A 227 -24.63 -18.17 14.84
N GLU A 228 -25.46 -17.70 13.92
CA GLU A 228 -26.76 -17.09 14.25
C GLU A 228 -27.69 -18.08 14.98
N ILE A 229 -27.76 -19.33 14.53
CA ILE A 229 -28.54 -20.38 15.19
C ILE A 229 -28.00 -20.67 16.60
N ASN A 230 -26.67 -20.71 16.78
CA ASN A 230 -26.05 -20.98 18.07
C ASN A 230 -26.20 -19.80 19.05
N THR A 231 -26.14 -18.55 18.55
CA THR A 231 -26.36 -17.34 19.36
C THR A 231 -27.83 -17.26 19.81
N THR A 232 -28.76 -17.60 18.93
CA THR A 232 -30.19 -17.64 19.24
C THR A 232 -30.52 -18.74 20.27
N LYS A 233 -29.90 -19.91 20.15
CA LYS A 233 -30.06 -21.02 21.15
C LYS A 233 -29.45 -20.63 22.50
N SER A 234 -28.30 -19.96 22.53
CA SER A 234 -27.68 -19.51 23.79
C SER A 234 -28.53 -18.46 24.50
N ASN A 235 -29.10 -17.51 23.77
CA ASN A 235 -29.98 -16.50 24.35
C ASN A 235 -31.30 -17.09 24.86
N ASN A 236 -31.87 -18.07 24.15
CA ASN A 236 -33.08 -18.74 24.60
C ASN A 236 -32.87 -19.65 25.83
N SER A 237 -31.65 -20.19 26.01
CA SER A 237 -31.35 -20.98 27.24
C SER A 237 -31.13 -20.10 28.48
N LEU A 238 -30.75 -18.84 28.31
CA LEU A 238 -30.64 -17.89 29.43
C LEU A 238 -31.99 -17.31 29.88
N VAL A 239 -33.00 -17.32 29.03
CA VAL A 239 -34.36 -16.84 29.36
C VAL A 239 -35.17 -17.86 30.19
N ASN A 240 -34.79 -19.12 30.17
CA ASN A 240 -35.50 -20.21 30.88
C ASN A 240 -34.97 -20.53 32.29
N LEU A 241 -34.08 -19.71 32.85
CA LEU A 241 -33.71 -19.78 34.26
C LEU A 241 -34.70 -18.95 35.08
N SER A 242 -35.86 -19.54 35.42
CA SER A 242 -36.79 -18.99 36.39
C SER A 242 -36.10 -18.82 37.75
N PRO A 243 -36.40 -17.78 38.53
CA PRO A 243 -35.79 -17.57 39.83
C PRO A 243 -36.22 -18.68 40.78
N VAL A 244 -35.25 -19.38 41.35
CA VAL A 244 -35.45 -20.35 42.42
C VAL A 244 -35.97 -19.61 43.64
N ASN A 245 -37.24 -19.89 44.05
CA ASN A 245 -37.84 -19.42 45.29
C ASN A 245 -37.00 -19.90 46.48
N ASN A 246 -36.37 -18.99 47.19
CA ASN A 246 -35.67 -19.27 48.44
C ASN A 246 -36.69 -19.37 49.59
N PRO A 247 -36.82 -20.50 50.28
CA PRO A 247 -37.73 -20.57 51.47
C PRO A 247 -37.11 -19.82 52.64
N SER A 248 -37.91 -18.93 53.21
CA SER A 248 -37.64 -18.12 54.37
C SER A 248 -37.24 -18.96 55.60
N VAL A 249 -36.02 -18.77 56.09
CA VAL A 249 -35.59 -19.30 57.39
C VAL A 249 -36.24 -18.49 58.52
N LYS A 250 -37.20 -19.06 59.24
CA LYS A 250 -37.71 -18.52 60.48
C LYS A 250 -36.63 -18.60 61.55
N ARG A 251 -36.15 -17.46 62.04
CA ARG A 251 -35.40 -17.41 63.31
C ARG A 251 -36.42 -17.49 64.49
N THR A 252 -36.38 -18.59 65.27
CA THR A 252 -36.99 -18.65 66.57
C THR A 252 -35.95 -18.08 67.58
N ASN A 253 -36.30 -16.97 68.21
CA ASN A 253 -35.67 -16.50 69.44
C ASN A 253 -36.22 -17.37 70.58
N LYS A 254 -35.32 -17.94 71.42
CA LYS A 254 -35.65 -18.44 72.73
C LYS A 254 -34.70 -17.85 73.78
N ALA A 255 -35.33 -17.28 74.77
CA ALA A 255 -34.88 -16.69 76.05
C ALA A 255 -33.47 -17.01 76.57
#